data_38b6e863a905212c3b8c7d0c47634c5d
#
_entry.id   38b6e863a905212c3b8c7d0c47634c5d
#
_cell.length_a   1.000
_cell.length_b   1.000
_cell.length_c   1.000
_cell.angle_alpha   90.00
_cell.angle_beta   90.00
_cell.angle_gamma   90.00
#
_symmetry.space_group_name_H-M   'P 1'
#
loop_
_entity.id
_entity.type
_entity.pdbx_description
1 polymer ?
#
loop_
_entity_poly.entity_id
_entity_poly.type
_entity_poly.pdbx_seq_one_letter_code
_entity_poly.pdbx_strand_id
1 'polypeptide(L)'
;MWKLTQGDSQICVAVLDGLVDQSDSCFNAANLTRVQTLVQGEATSESMSNHGTHVASIIFGQPESPVEGIAPRCRGLIVPIFSDNNRKSSQLDLSRAIEQAVNAGAHIINISAGQLTDNGEAEGWLDKAVQLCKDNNVLIVSAAGNDGCQCLHVPASLPTVLAVGAMDDQGKPIDFSNWGEIYQNQGILAPGSNILGAEPGGGTQKLSGTSFATPIVSAVAALLLSLQIQRGEKPDPAKVRTALLETAPSWSYLVLVI
;
A
#
# COMPACT_ATOMS: atom_id res chain seq x y z
N MET A 1 -13.77 -9.28 -9.60
CA MET A 1 -13.35 -8.00 -10.25
C MET A 1 -12.63 -8.24 -11.58
N TRP A 2 -11.71 -9.17 -11.70
CA TRP A 2 -10.95 -9.44 -12.96
C TRP A 2 -11.79 -9.74 -14.21
N LYS A 3 -12.99 -10.26 -14.06
CA LYS A 3 -13.94 -10.37 -15.19
C LYS A 3 -14.43 -9.00 -15.70
N LEU A 4 -14.30 -7.94 -14.91
CA LEU A 4 -14.71 -6.59 -15.25
C LEU A 4 -13.52 -5.73 -15.66
N THR A 5 -12.43 -5.79 -14.91
CA THR A 5 -11.21 -5.03 -15.18
C THR A 5 -9.99 -5.67 -14.54
N GLN A 6 -8.84 -5.53 -15.15
CA GLN A 6 -7.50 -5.83 -14.60
C GLN A 6 -6.71 -4.54 -14.33
N GLY A 7 -7.38 -3.39 -14.34
CA GLY A 7 -6.78 -2.06 -14.23
C GLY A 7 -6.82 -1.28 -15.54
N ASP A 8 -6.43 -0.03 -15.46
CA ASP A 8 -6.31 0.91 -16.57
C ASP A 8 -4.99 1.67 -16.45
N SER A 9 -4.27 1.84 -17.56
CA SER A 9 -2.96 2.52 -17.59
C SER A 9 -3.01 4.00 -17.22
N GLN A 10 -4.18 4.61 -17.23
CA GLN A 10 -4.41 5.97 -16.74
C GLN A 10 -4.41 6.02 -15.22
N ILE A 11 -4.69 4.91 -14.52
CA ILE A 11 -4.63 4.84 -13.06
C ILE A 11 -3.19 4.54 -12.63
N CYS A 12 -2.70 5.39 -11.75
CA CYS A 12 -1.33 5.32 -11.22
C CYS A 12 -1.34 5.00 -9.74
N VAL A 13 -0.61 3.94 -9.35
CA VAL A 13 -0.35 3.57 -7.97
C VAL A 13 1.14 3.76 -7.68
N ALA A 14 1.47 4.58 -6.69
CA ALA A 14 2.83 4.72 -6.17
C ALA A 14 3.05 3.75 -5.01
N VAL A 15 4.17 3.04 -5.02
CA VAL A 15 4.62 2.15 -3.94
C VAL A 15 5.82 2.79 -3.26
N LEU A 16 5.62 3.25 -2.02
CA LEU A 16 6.66 3.82 -1.16
C LEU A 16 7.17 2.70 -0.25
N ASP A 17 8.30 2.09 -0.61
CA ASP A 17 8.82 0.89 0.04
C ASP A 17 10.34 0.76 -0.13
N GLY A 18 10.88 -0.44 -0.02
CA GLY A 18 12.25 -0.78 -0.43
C GLY A 18 12.44 -0.75 -1.95
N LEU A 19 13.63 -1.07 -2.37
CA LEU A 19 13.95 -1.27 -3.79
C LEU A 19 13.13 -2.44 -4.35
N VAL A 20 12.75 -2.37 -5.62
CA VAL A 20 11.99 -3.40 -6.33
C VAL A 20 12.83 -3.96 -7.46
N ASP A 21 12.98 -5.29 -7.51
CA ASP A 21 13.58 -5.97 -8.65
C ASP A 21 12.62 -5.98 -9.83
N GLN A 22 12.69 -4.91 -10.64
CA GLN A 22 11.84 -4.77 -11.82
C GLN A 22 12.25 -5.73 -12.97
N SER A 23 13.37 -6.45 -12.82
CA SER A 23 13.80 -7.48 -13.77
C SER A 23 13.18 -8.85 -13.49
N ASP A 24 12.50 -9.00 -12.35
CA ASP A 24 11.78 -10.22 -12.02
C ASP A 24 10.70 -10.54 -13.06
N SER A 25 10.57 -11.81 -13.38
CA SER A 25 9.66 -12.32 -14.41
C SER A 25 8.19 -11.95 -14.16
N CYS A 26 7.80 -11.76 -12.90
CA CYS A 26 6.44 -11.36 -12.57
C CYS A 26 6.08 -9.94 -13.07
N PHE A 27 7.07 -9.09 -13.37
CA PHE A 27 6.86 -7.75 -13.89
C PHE A 27 7.04 -7.64 -15.42
N ASN A 28 7.21 -8.74 -16.13
CA ASN A 28 7.32 -8.72 -17.58
C ASN A 28 6.10 -8.02 -18.20
N ALA A 29 6.35 -6.92 -18.95
CA ALA A 29 5.33 -6.03 -19.50
C ALA A 29 4.54 -5.17 -18.49
N ALA A 30 4.90 -5.15 -17.21
CA ALA A 30 4.35 -4.20 -16.26
C ALA A 30 4.78 -2.76 -16.58
N ASN A 31 3.87 -1.82 -16.44
CA ASN A 31 4.15 -0.40 -16.67
C ASN A 31 4.69 0.24 -15.38
N LEU A 32 5.95 -0.06 -15.04
CA LEU A 32 6.62 0.43 -13.84
C LEU A 32 7.65 1.50 -14.17
N THR A 33 7.67 2.56 -13.39
CA THR A 33 8.67 3.62 -13.46
C THR A 33 9.26 3.86 -12.07
N ARG A 34 10.58 3.77 -11.94
CA ARG A 34 11.27 4.14 -10.71
C ARG A 34 11.40 5.64 -10.61
N VAL A 35 10.96 6.20 -9.50
CA VAL A 35 11.17 7.61 -9.14
C VAL A 35 12.54 7.76 -8.47
N GLN A 36 13.25 8.81 -8.83
CA GLN A 36 14.56 9.09 -8.25
C GLN A 36 14.40 9.64 -6.83
N THR A 37 14.95 8.96 -5.84
CA THR A 37 14.92 9.34 -4.41
C THR A 37 16.35 9.40 -3.86
N LEU A 38 16.48 9.58 -2.54
CA LEU A 38 17.78 9.48 -1.86
C LEU A 38 18.30 8.03 -1.80
N VAL A 39 17.41 7.06 -1.97
CA VAL A 39 17.76 5.63 -2.01
C VAL A 39 18.36 5.29 -3.38
N GLN A 40 19.62 4.91 -3.38
CA GLN A 40 20.37 4.54 -4.58
C GLN A 40 20.63 3.03 -4.62
N GLY A 41 21.05 2.53 -5.78
CA GLY A 41 21.41 1.12 -6.01
C GLY A 41 20.30 0.31 -6.67
N GLU A 42 20.56 -0.99 -6.81
CA GLU A 42 19.65 -1.97 -7.35
C GLU A 42 19.07 -2.83 -6.23
N ALA A 43 17.94 -3.49 -6.50
CA ALA A 43 17.36 -4.45 -5.57
C ALA A 43 18.27 -5.67 -5.41
N THR A 44 18.34 -6.17 -4.18
CA THR A 44 19.11 -7.35 -3.81
C THR A 44 18.16 -8.40 -3.19
N SER A 45 18.69 -9.56 -2.80
CA SER A 45 17.93 -10.55 -2.03
C SER A 45 17.78 -10.20 -0.54
N GLU A 46 18.24 -9.03 -0.14
CA GLU A 46 18.16 -8.57 1.24
C GLU A 46 16.76 -8.06 1.61
N SER A 47 16.56 -7.86 2.90
CA SER A 47 15.25 -7.68 3.53
C SER A 47 14.38 -6.58 2.93
N MET A 48 14.91 -5.37 2.66
CA MET A 48 14.07 -4.27 2.21
C MET A 48 13.77 -4.35 0.70
N SER A 49 14.72 -4.81 -0.11
CA SER A 49 14.49 -5.10 -1.53
C SER A 49 13.52 -6.27 -1.70
N ASN A 50 13.61 -7.28 -0.84
CA ASN A 50 12.68 -8.38 -0.81
C ASN A 50 11.25 -7.88 -0.46
N HIS A 51 11.11 -7.06 0.58
CA HIS A 51 9.84 -6.49 0.99
C HIS A 51 9.21 -5.63 -0.13
N GLY A 52 9.98 -4.72 -0.73
CA GLY A 52 9.49 -3.87 -1.81
C GLY A 52 9.07 -4.66 -3.05
N THR A 53 9.85 -5.68 -3.45
CA THR A 53 9.53 -6.55 -4.59
C THR A 53 8.25 -7.34 -4.33
N HIS A 54 8.12 -7.90 -3.13
CA HIS A 54 6.92 -8.63 -2.71
C HIS A 54 5.67 -7.73 -2.75
N VAL A 55 5.72 -6.55 -2.13
CA VAL A 55 4.62 -5.58 -2.10
C VAL A 55 4.22 -5.15 -3.51
N ALA A 56 5.19 -4.81 -4.37
CA ALA A 56 4.92 -4.41 -5.74
C ALA A 56 4.28 -5.54 -6.57
N SER A 57 4.68 -6.80 -6.35
CA SER A 57 4.15 -7.96 -7.07
C SER A 57 2.68 -8.23 -6.77
N ILE A 58 2.20 -7.97 -5.56
CA ILE A 58 0.79 -8.08 -5.19
C ILE A 58 -0.08 -7.13 -6.02
N ILE A 59 0.45 -5.96 -6.40
CA ILE A 59 -0.29 -4.97 -7.21
C ILE A 59 -0.11 -5.25 -8.69
N PHE A 60 1.13 -5.39 -9.17
CA PHE A 60 1.50 -5.29 -10.58
C PHE A 60 1.96 -6.60 -11.23
N GLY A 61 2.04 -7.69 -10.49
CA GLY A 61 2.41 -8.98 -11.08
C GLY A 61 1.54 -9.32 -12.29
N GLN A 62 2.17 -9.76 -13.38
CA GLN A 62 1.48 -9.93 -14.65
C GLN A 62 0.72 -11.25 -14.71
N PRO A 63 -0.38 -11.33 -15.48
CA PRO A 63 -1.08 -12.59 -15.70
C PRO A 63 -0.15 -13.68 -16.23
N GLU A 64 -0.38 -14.91 -15.81
CA GLU A 64 0.41 -16.11 -16.17
C GLU A 64 1.85 -16.11 -15.61
N SER A 65 2.21 -15.14 -14.78
CA SER A 65 3.47 -15.13 -14.04
C SER A 65 3.33 -15.91 -12.71
N PRO A 66 4.44 -16.22 -12.03
CA PRO A 66 4.40 -16.91 -10.72
C PRO A 66 3.61 -16.16 -9.65
N VAL A 67 3.49 -14.83 -9.76
CA VAL A 67 2.67 -13.99 -8.89
C VAL A 67 1.77 -13.11 -9.76
N GLU A 68 0.49 -13.42 -9.78
CA GLU A 68 -0.50 -12.60 -10.47
C GLU A 68 -0.97 -11.46 -9.56
N GLY A 69 -0.58 -10.23 -9.89
CA GLY A 69 -0.99 -9.03 -9.17
C GLY A 69 -2.45 -8.67 -9.42
N ILE A 70 -3.05 -7.94 -8.51
CA ILE A 70 -4.48 -7.63 -8.54
C ILE A 70 -4.83 -6.60 -9.64
N ALA A 71 -3.93 -5.63 -9.90
CA ALA A 71 -4.13 -4.54 -10.85
C ALA A 71 -2.99 -4.43 -11.90
N PRO A 72 -2.71 -5.52 -12.66
CA PRO A 72 -1.50 -5.62 -13.49
C PRO A 72 -1.44 -4.59 -14.62
N ARG A 73 -2.56 -4.00 -15.03
CA ARG A 73 -2.61 -3.03 -16.12
C ARG A 73 -2.53 -1.57 -15.67
N CYS A 74 -2.51 -1.32 -14.36
CA CYS A 74 -2.29 0.02 -13.84
C CYS A 74 -0.82 0.45 -14.02
N ARG A 75 -0.60 1.76 -14.09
CA ARG A 75 0.74 2.33 -14.05
C ARG A 75 1.28 2.30 -12.62
N GLY A 76 2.51 1.86 -12.45
CA GLY A 76 3.21 1.83 -11.16
C GLY A 76 4.33 2.85 -11.07
N LEU A 77 4.41 3.57 -9.95
CA LEU A 77 5.57 4.36 -9.55
C LEU A 77 6.25 3.65 -8.38
N ILE A 78 7.50 3.25 -8.59
CA ILE A 78 8.32 2.69 -7.52
C ILE A 78 9.13 3.84 -6.90
N VAL A 79 8.84 4.13 -5.64
CA VAL A 79 9.42 5.26 -4.90
C VAL A 79 10.18 4.70 -3.69
N PRO A 80 11.45 4.32 -3.84
CA PRO A 80 12.22 3.73 -2.75
C PRO A 80 12.43 4.70 -1.59
N ILE A 81 12.03 4.29 -0.39
CA ILE A 81 12.23 5.04 0.86
C ILE A 81 13.11 4.28 1.86
N PHE A 82 13.35 3.00 1.61
CA PHE A 82 14.25 2.14 2.37
C PHE A 82 15.30 1.52 1.47
N SER A 83 16.48 1.28 2.01
CA SER A 83 17.51 0.44 1.39
C SER A 83 17.87 -0.71 2.32
N ASP A 84 18.53 -1.73 1.78
CA ASP A 84 18.98 -2.87 2.56
C ASP A 84 19.98 -2.48 3.65
N ASN A 85 20.76 -1.41 3.42
CA ASN A 85 21.68 -0.83 4.39
C ASN A 85 21.01 0.13 5.38
N ASN A 86 19.83 0.66 5.05
CA ASN A 86 19.08 1.58 5.91
C ASN A 86 17.59 1.25 5.88
N ARG A 87 17.15 0.52 6.90
CA ARG A 87 15.77 0.06 7.07
C ARG A 87 14.86 1.10 7.73
N LYS A 88 15.35 2.31 7.97
CA LYS A 88 14.59 3.40 8.59
C LYS A 88 14.45 4.54 7.60
N SER A 89 13.27 5.13 7.54
CA SER A 89 13.00 6.36 6.82
C SER A 89 12.51 7.40 7.83
N SER A 90 12.98 8.63 7.72
CA SER A 90 12.45 9.71 8.54
C SER A 90 11.07 10.15 8.01
N GLN A 91 10.27 10.81 8.87
CA GLN A 91 9.01 11.42 8.41
C GLN A 91 9.25 12.48 7.34
N LEU A 92 10.40 13.17 7.37
CA LEU A 92 10.80 14.12 6.33
C LEU A 92 11.06 13.42 4.99
N ASP A 93 11.75 12.28 4.97
CA ASP A 93 12.01 11.54 3.72
C ASP A 93 10.72 10.92 3.18
N LEU A 94 9.85 10.41 4.05
CA LEU A 94 8.51 9.96 3.68
C LEU A 94 7.68 11.09 3.07
N SER A 95 7.72 12.30 3.67
CA SER A 95 7.03 13.49 3.14
C SER A 95 7.48 13.84 1.73
N ARG A 96 8.79 13.84 1.48
CA ARG A 96 9.38 14.09 0.16
C ARG A 96 8.94 13.03 -0.87
N ALA A 97 8.92 11.76 -0.46
CA ALA A 97 8.48 10.66 -1.33
C ALA A 97 6.99 10.79 -1.69
N ILE A 98 6.14 11.18 -0.74
CA ILE A 98 4.72 11.48 -0.99
C ILE A 98 4.58 12.63 -1.98
N GLU A 99 5.28 13.76 -1.78
CA GLU A 99 5.26 14.90 -2.70
C GLU A 99 5.70 14.50 -4.12
N GLN A 100 6.76 13.70 -4.23
CA GLN A 100 7.22 13.19 -5.54
C GLN A 100 6.16 12.30 -6.20
N ALA A 101 5.49 11.44 -5.46
CA ALA A 101 4.42 10.58 -5.99
C ALA A 101 3.23 11.41 -6.49
N VAL A 102 2.80 12.43 -5.73
CA VAL A 102 1.73 13.36 -6.15
C VAL A 102 2.13 14.09 -7.43
N ASN A 103 3.33 14.67 -7.48
CA ASN A 103 3.84 15.40 -8.64
C ASN A 103 4.00 14.52 -9.88
N ALA A 104 4.26 13.22 -9.70
CA ALA A 104 4.32 12.22 -10.78
C ALA A 104 2.93 11.70 -11.20
N GLY A 105 1.85 12.21 -10.62
CA GLY A 105 0.47 11.89 -10.99
C GLY A 105 -0.04 10.58 -10.40
N ALA A 106 0.35 10.24 -9.19
CA ALA A 106 -0.26 9.13 -8.46
C ALA A 106 -1.74 9.43 -8.14
N HIS A 107 -2.59 8.42 -8.26
CA HIS A 107 -3.97 8.43 -7.76
C HIS A 107 -4.06 7.77 -6.39
N ILE A 108 -3.19 6.79 -6.17
CA ILE A 108 -3.09 6.01 -4.93
C ILE A 108 -1.62 5.95 -4.53
N ILE A 109 -1.36 6.10 -3.24
CA ILE A 109 -0.04 5.91 -2.64
C ILE A 109 -0.14 4.77 -1.63
N ASN A 110 0.55 3.67 -1.92
CA ASN A 110 0.71 2.52 -1.03
C ASN A 110 1.92 2.74 -0.12
N ILE A 111 1.71 2.70 1.19
CA ILE A 111 2.77 2.79 2.20
C ILE A 111 2.69 1.56 3.11
N SER A 112 3.49 0.54 2.77
CA SER A 112 3.57 -0.71 3.56
C SER A 112 4.53 -0.60 4.74
N ALA A 113 4.54 0.56 5.37
CA ALA A 113 5.40 0.91 6.49
C ALA A 113 4.71 1.93 7.41
N GLY A 114 5.28 2.14 8.58
CA GLY A 114 4.84 3.17 9.50
C GLY A 114 5.86 3.39 10.61
N GLN A 115 5.72 4.50 11.31
CA GLN A 115 6.49 4.82 12.51
C GLN A 115 5.54 4.88 13.69
N LEU A 116 5.82 4.09 14.73
CA LEU A 116 5.12 4.15 16.00
C LEU A 116 5.26 5.53 16.63
N THR A 117 4.16 6.08 17.12
CA THR A 117 4.10 7.34 17.86
C THR A 117 3.22 7.18 19.09
N ASP A 118 3.46 7.98 20.13
CA ASP A 118 2.74 7.85 21.40
C ASP A 118 1.27 8.32 21.28
N ASN A 119 0.98 9.25 20.40
CA ASN A 119 -0.33 9.90 20.28
C ASN A 119 -0.95 9.84 18.87
N GLY A 120 -0.30 9.19 17.91
CA GLY A 120 -0.76 9.12 16.52
C GLY A 120 -0.55 10.40 15.71
N GLU A 121 0.19 11.39 16.24
CA GLU A 121 0.51 12.63 15.56
C GLU A 121 1.79 12.51 14.75
N ALA A 122 1.85 13.22 13.63
CA ALA A 122 3.02 13.29 12.77
C ALA A 122 3.79 14.60 12.97
N GLU A 123 5.04 14.61 12.51
CA GLU A 123 5.78 15.85 12.33
C GLU A 123 5.12 16.71 11.26
N GLY A 124 5.17 18.03 11.40
CA GLY A 124 4.47 18.97 10.52
C GLY A 124 4.79 18.84 9.02
N TRP A 125 5.91 18.21 8.67
CA TRP A 125 6.24 17.91 7.27
C TRP A 125 5.36 16.78 6.71
N LEU A 126 5.15 15.72 7.50
CA LEU A 126 4.31 14.60 7.09
C LEU A 126 2.84 14.99 7.04
N ASP A 127 2.37 15.79 8.00
CA ASP A 127 1.00 16.36 7.96
C ASP A 127 0.75 17.18 6.69
N LYS A 128 1.71 18.03 6.30
CA LYS A 128 1.62 18.83 5.06
C LYS A 128 1.57 17.95 3.81
N ALA A 129 2.37 16.87 3.77
CA ALA A 129 2.37 15.94 2.64
C ALA A 129 1.04 15.16 2.55
N VAL A 130 0.47 14.75 3.67
CA VAL A 130 -0.87 14.12 3.72
C VAL A 130 -1.95 15.11 3.30
N GLN A 131 -1.87 16.36 3.74
CA GLN A 131 -2.81 17.41 3.29
C GLN A 131 -2.68 17.68 1.79
N LEU A 132 -1.46 17.69 1.23
CA LEU A 132 -1.23 17.81 -0.21
C LEU A 132 -1.93 16.68 -0.98
N CYS A 133 -1.89 15.44 -0.49
CA CYS A 133 -2.62 14.32 -1.09
C CYS A 133 -4.13 14.58 -1.11
N LYS A 134 -4.69 15.04 0.01
CA LYS A 134 -6.11 15.38 0.11
C LYS A 134 -6.50 16.48 -0.90
N ASP A 135 -5.71 17.53 -1.00
CA ASP A 135 -5.98 18.69 -1.88
C ASP A 135 -5.90 18.30 -3.37
N ASN A 136 -5.11 17.29 -3.70
CA ASN A 136 -4.96 16.75 -5.06
C ASN A 136 -5.83 15.50 -5.33
N ASN A 137 -6.72 15.13 -4.39
CA ASN A 137 -7.55 13.93 -4.47
C ASN A 137 -6.74 12.66 -4.71
N VAL A 138 -5.65 12.49 -3.95
CA VAL A 138 -4.80 11.28 -3.94
C VAL A 138 -5.08 10.50 -2.67
N LEU A 139 -5.37 9.19 -2.79
CA LEU A 139 -5.61 8.31 -1.65
C LEU A 139 -4.31 7.72 -1.13
N ILE A 140 -4.00 7.96 0.14
CA ILE A 140 -2.96 7.22 0.86
C ILE A 140 -3.61 5.98 1.50
N VAL A 141 -3.02 4.81 1.24
CA VAL A 141 -3.35 3.52 1.86
C VAL A 141 -2.12 3.08 2.65
N SER A 142 -2.25 2.90 3.96
CA SER A 142 -1.09 2.66 4.83
C SER A 142 -1.32 1.54 5.83
N ALA A 143 -0.27 0.76 6.09
CA ALA A 143 -0.26 -0.33 7.06
C ALA A 143 -0.46 0.17 8.49
N ALA A 144 -1.36 -0.47 9.24
CA ALA A 144 -1.66 -0.11 10.63
C ALA A 144 -0.52 -0.44 11.61
N GLY A 145 0.39 -1.35 11.23
CA GLY A 145 1.49 -1.83 12.06
C GLY A 145 1.27 -3.24 12.60
N ASN A 146 2.34 -3.84 13.13
CA ASN A 146 2.38 -5.27 13.51
C ASN A 146 2.86 -5.47 14.96
N ASP A 147 2.46 -4.62 15.88
CA ASP A 147 2.89 -4.67 17.30
C ASP A 147 1.86 -5.40 18.18
N GLY A 148 0.68 -5.74 17.65
CA GLY A 148 -0.38 -6.46 18.38
C GLY A 148 -1.01 -5.66 19.52
N CYS A 149 -1.07 -4.34 19.39
CA CYS A 149 -1.52 -3.45 20.46
C CYS A 149 -2.39 -2.30 19.91
N GLN A 150 -2.97 -1.53 20.83
CA GLN A 150 -3.60 -0.25 20.51
C GLN A 150 -2.52 0.79 20.24
N CYS A 151 -1.74 0.54 19.22
CA CYS A 151 -0.56 1.30 18.84
C CYS A 151 -0.82 2.11 17.57
N LEU A 152 -0.43 3.37 17.58
CA LEU A 152 -0.69 4.30 16.50
C LEU A 152 0.57 4.53 15.66
N HIS A 153 0.50 4.12 14.40
CA HIS A 153 1.57 4.35 13.42
C HIS A 153 1.20 5.49 12.48
N VAL A 154 2.11 6.43 12.27
CA VAL A 154 1.98 7.41 11.19
C VAL A 154 2.61 6.84 9.91
N PRO A 155 1.99 7.06 8.72
CA PRO A 155 0.83 7.92 8.46
C PRO A 155 -0.53 7.26 8.66
N ALA A 156 -0.66 5.98 9.00
CA ALA A 156 -1.92 5.25 9.09
C ALA A 156 -2.94 5.87 10.07
N SER A 157 -2.47 6.49 11.16
CA SER A 157 -3.32 7.18 12.14
C SER A 157 -3.78 8.57 11.72
N LEU A 158 -3.20 9.14 10.66
CA LEU A 158 -3.52 10.51 10.23
C LEU A 158 -4.88 10.58 9.53
N PRO A 159 -5.64 11.66 9.72
CA PRO A 159 -6.90 11.87 9.02
C PRO A 159 -6.74 11.76 7.50
N THR A 160 -7.76 11.25 6.81
CA THR A 160 -7.79 11.02 5.35
C THR A 160 -6.96 9.84 4.83
N VAL A 161 -6.02 9.31 5.59
CA VAL A 161 -5.33 8.06 5.26
C VAL A 161 -6.28 6.88 5.45
N LEU A 162 -6.27 5.91 4.56
CA LEU A 162 -6.96 4.64 4.72
C LEU A 162 -6.01 3.65 5.40
N ALA A 163 -6.25 3.39 6.67
CA ALA A 163 -5.47 2.42 7.44
C ALA A 163 -5.85 0.99 7.08
N VAL A 164 -4.88 0.08 6.99
CA VAL A 164 -5.11 -1.32 6.67
C VAL A 164 -4.54 -2.22 7.74
N GLY A 165 -5.42 -2.97 8.40
CA GLY A 165 -5.06 -4.07 9.27
C GLY A 165 -5.08 -5.40 8.54
N ALA A 166 -4.50 -6.42 9.16
CA ALA A 166 -4.37 -7.74 8.60
C ALA A 166 -5.37 -8.73 9.22
N MET A 167 -6.01 -9.55 8.38
CA MET A 167 -6.85 -10.68 8.78
C MET A 167 -6.34 -11.99 8.14
N ASP A 168 -6.70 -13.11 8.77
CA ASP A 168 -6.43 -14.45 8.26
C ASP A 168 -7.45 -14.88 7.18
N ASP A 169 -7.35 -16.12 6.71
CA ASP A 169 -8.24 -16.73 5.70
C ASP A 169 -9.66 -17.01 6.22
N GLN A 170 -9.88 -16.94 7.53
CA GLN A 170 -11.20 -17.05 8.17
C GLN A 170 -11.84 -15.66 8.40
N GLY A 171 -11.16 -14.59 8.02
CA GLY A 171 -11.61 -13.20 8.23
C GLY A 171 -11.40 -12.70 9.66
N LYS A 172 -10.62 -13.41 10.48
CA LYS A 172 -10.29 -13.01 11.84
C LYS A 172 -9.04 -12.11 11.80
N PRO A 173 -9.04 -10.96 12.52
CA PRO A 173 -7.84 -10.16 12.69
C PRO A 173 -6.67 -10.99 13.23
N ILE A 174 -5.48 -10.77 12.68
CA ILE A 174 -4.27 -11.46 13.13
C ILE A 174 -3.77 -10.80 14.42
N ASP A 175 -3.33 -11.62 15.38
CA ASP A 175 -2.96 -11.18 16.72
C ASP A 175 -1.92 -10.05 16.77
N PHE A 176 -1.02 -10.00 15.79
CA PHE A 176 -0.02 -8.95 15.71
C PHE A 176 -0.52 -7.68 14.98
N SER A 177 -1.67 -7.69 14.29
CA SER A 177 -2.19 -6.48 13.64
C SER A 177 -2.55 -5.43 14.69
N ASN A 178 -2.06 -4.19 14.52
CA ASN A 178 -2.43 -3.09 15.39
C ASN A 178 -3.93 -2.77 15.25
N TRP A 179 -4.50 -2.25 16.30
CA TRP A 179 -5.91 -1.93 16.42
C TRP A 179 -6.13 -0.63 17.21
N GLY A 180 -7.36 -0.14 17.29
CA GLY A 180 -7.71 1.03 18.08
C GLY A 180 -8.84 1.85 17.47
N GLU A 181 -9.37 2.80 18.25
CA GLU A 181 -10.52 3.61 17.86
C GLU A 181 -10.28 4.42 16.58
N ILE A 182 -9.08 4.96 16.41
CA ILE A 182 -8.71 5.70 15.19
C ILE A 182 -8.84 4.81 13.96
N TYR A 183 -8.32 3.58 14.02
CA TYR A 183 -8.40 2.64 12.91
C TYR A 183 -9.82 2.12 12.65
N GLN A 184 -10.69 2.06 13.68
CA GLN A 184 -12.09 1.71 13.49
C GLN A 184 -12.85 2.72 12.63
N ASN A 185 -12.47 3.99 12.71
CA ASN A 185 -13.14 5.08 12.00
C ASN A 185 -12.58 5.33 10.59
N GLN A 186 -11.32 4.97 10.33
CA GLN A 186 -10.64 5.30 9.08
C GLN A 186 -9.90 4.14 8.42
N GLY A 187 -10.16 2.92 8.86
CA GLY A 187 -9.45 1.76 8.37
C GLY A 187 -10.34 0.57 8.08
N ILE A 188 -9.75 -0.39 7.39
CA ILE A 188 -10.37 -1.65 7.01
C ILE A 188 -9.42 -2.82 7.26
N LEU A 189 -9.97 -4.03 7.37
CA LEU A 189 -9.20 -5.26 7.42
C LEU A 189 -9.11 -5.86 6.02
N ALA A 190 -7.94 -6.39 5.69
CA ALA A 190 -7.71 -7.13 4.44
C ALA A 190 -6.86 -8.39 4.70
N PRO A 191 -6.91 -9.39 3.82
CA PRO A 191 -6.05 -10.57 3.94
C PRO A 191 -4.59 -10.18 4.11
N GLY A 192 -3.96 -10.69 5.16
CA GLY A 192 -2.55 -10.36 5.48
C GLY A 192 -1.79 -11.56 6.04
N SER A 193 -2.33 -12.78 5.90
CA SER A 193 -1.69 -14.03 6.33
C SER A 193 -1.26 -14.84 5.12
N ASN A 194 0.01 -15.26 5.09
CA ASN A 194 0.57 -16.12 4.04
C ASN A 194 0.34 -15.59 2.61
N ILE A 195 0.46 -14.28 2.42
CA ILE A 195 0.29 -13.64 1.12
C ILE A 195 1.46 -13.97 0.21
N LEU A 196 1.15 -14.55 -0.96
CA LEU A 196 2.14 -14.89 -1.97
C LEU A 196 2.65 -13.61 -2.65
N GLY A 197 3.96 -13.51 -2.82
CA GLY A 197 4.61 -12.43 -3.55
C GLY A 197 5.95 -12.89 -4.15
N ALA A 198 6.52 -12.06 -5.03
CA ALA A 198 7.79 -12.32 -5.67
C ALA A 198 8.97 -12.02 -4.74
N GLU A 199 10.06 -12.77 -4.95
CA GLU A 199 11.37 -12.50 -4.35
C GLU A 199 12.34 -12.01 -5.43
N PRO A 200 13.23 -11.05 -5.12
CA PRO A 200 14.27 -10.65 -6.06
C PRO A 200 15.07 -11.84 -6.59
N GLY A 201 15.27 -11.89 -7.91
CA GLY A 201 15.98 -12.98 -8.57
C GLY A 201 15.10 -14.14 -9.03
N GLY A 202 13.76 -14.04 -8.98
CA GLY A 202 12.82 -14.95 -9.64
C GLY A 202 12.16 -16.00 -8.74
N GLY A 203 12.26 -15.86 -7.41
CA GLY A 203 11.56 -16.72 -6.45
C GLY A 203 10.17 -16.21 -6.07
N THR A 204 9.47 -16.99 -5.25
CA THR A 204 8.22 -16.57 -4.60
C THR A 204 8.21 -17.00 -3.16
N GLN A 205 7.62 -16.19 -2.29
CA GLN A 205 7.46 -16.52 -0.87
C GLN A 205 6.09 -16.10 -0.36
N LYS A 206 5.71 -16.64 0.79
CA LYS A 206 4.51 -16.24 1.51
C LYS A 206 4.91 -15.48 2.76
N LEU A 207 4.44 -14.24 2.87
CA LEU A 207 4.69 -13.38 4.02
C LEU A 207 3.38 -12.98 4.69
N SER A 208 3.47 -12.60 5.97
CA SER A 208 2.31 -12.18 6.76
C SER A 208 2.58 -10.82 7.39
N GLY A 209 1.58 -9.94 7.38
CA GLY A 209 1.68 -8.59 7.95
C GLY A 209 0.68 -7.62 7.36
N THR A 210 0.46 -6.53 8.06
CA THR A 210 -0.32 -5.39 7.54
C THR A 210 0.33 -4.79 6.30
N SER A 211 1.66 -4.91 6.15
CA SER A 211 2.43 -4.52 4.97
C SER A 211 2.02 -5.26 3.69
N PHE A 212 1.49 -6.48 3.80
CA PHE A 212 1.05 -7.30 2.66
C PHE A 212 -0.47 -7.22 2.43
N ALA A 213 -1.23 -6.82 3.45
CA ALA A 213 -2.65 -6.47 3.34
C ALA A 213 -2.85 -5.12 2.62
N THR A 214 -1.98 -4.16 2.87
CA THR A 214 -2.02 -2.80 2.31
C THR A 214 -2.01 -2.77 0.77
N PRO A 215 -1.12 -3.47 0.05
CA PRO A 215 -1.12 -3.48 -1.41
C PRO A 215 -2.36 -4.15 -2.01
N ILE A 216 -3.00 -5.09 -1.31
CA ILE A 216 -4.27 -5.67 -1.74
C ILE A 216 -5.35 -4.58 -1.79
N VAL A 217 -5.45 -3.75 -0.75
CA VAL A 217 -6.40 -2.64 -0.69
C VAL A 217 -6.09 -1.58 -1.74
N SER A 218 -4.81 -1.22 -1.88
CA SER A 218 -4.35 -0.27 -2.91
C SER A 218 -4.72 -0.72 -4.31
N ALA A 219 -4.52 -2.00 -4.61
CA ALA A 219 -4.84 -2.57 -5.91
C ALA A 219 -6.35 -2.68 -6.16
N VAL A 220 -7.15 -3.05 -5.15
CA VAL A 220 -8.62 -3.03 -5.23
C VAL A 220 -9.11 -1.60 -5.49
N ALA A 221 -8.57 -0.60 -4.79
CA ALA A 221 -8.90 0.80 -5.04
C ALA A 221 -8.55 1.21 -6.48
N ALA A 222 -7.41 0.77 -7.02
CA ALA A 222 -7.01 1.02 -8.40
C ALA A 222 -7.97 0.39 -9.41
N LEU A 223 -8.48 -0.82 -9.15
CA LEU A 223 -9.51 -1.45 -9.99
C LEU A 223 -10.83 -0.68 -9.95
N LEU A 224 -11.25 -0.15 -8.79
CA LEU A 224 -12.45 0.67 -8.66
C LEU A 224 -12.32 1.99 -9.45
N LEU A 225 -11.17 2.66 -9.39
CA LEU A 225 -10.89 3.84 -10.21
C LEU A 225 -10.89 3.50 -11.72
N SER A 226 -10.34 2.35 -12.08
CA SER A 226 -10.35 1.88 -13.47
C SER A 226 -11.78 1.64 -14.00
N LEU A 227 -12.68 1.14 -13.15
CA LEU A 227 -14.11 1.00 -13.49
C LEU A 227 -14.80 2.35 -13.67
N GLN A 228 -14.41 3.39 -12.92
CA GLN A 228 -14.92 4.75 -13.15
C GLN A 228 -14.52 5.24 -14.54
N ILE A 229 -13.25 5.07 -14.95
CA ILE A 229 -12.79 5.43 -16.32
C ILE A 229 -13.61 4.68 -17.39
N GLN A 230 -13.81 3.37 -17.23
CA GLN A 230 -14.59 2.57 -18.19
C GLN A 230 -16.04 3.04 -18.32
N ARG A 231 -16.59 3.69 -17.30
CA ARG A 231 -17.92 4.32 -17.32
C ARG A 231 -17.91 5.74 -17.86
N GLY A 232 -16.77 6.27 -18.28
CA GLY A 232 -16.61 7.66 -18.70
C GLY A 232 -16.58 8.66 -17.55
N GLU A 233 -16.37 8.21 -16.33
CA GLU A 233 -16.26 9.05 -15.13
C GLU A 233 -14.81 9.48 -14.91
N LYS A 234 -14.62 10.63 -14.27
CA LYS A 234 -13.30 11.03 -13.77
C LYS A 234 -12.95 10.18 -12.54
N PRO A 235 -11.71 9.67 -12.44
CA PRO A 235 -11.26 8.96 -11.25
C PRO A 235 -11.42 9.80 -9.98
N ASP A 236 -12.04 9.20 -8.95
CA ASP A 236 -12.32 9.87 -7.68
C ASP A 236 -11.87 8.99 -6.49
N PRO A 237 -10.60 9.09 -6.09
CA PRO A 237 -10.04 8.37 -4.96
C PRO A 237 -10.78 8.59 -3.64
N ALA A 238 -11.32 9.79 -3.39
CA ALA A 238 -12.07 10.07 -2.17
C ALA A 238 -13.38 9.28 -2.10
N LYS A 239 -14.12 9.17 -3.21
CA LYS A 239 -15.31 8.30 -3.28
C LYS A 239 -14.96 6.83 -3.13
N VAL A 240 -13.84 6.38 -3.70
CA VAL A 240 -13.37 5.00 -3.52
C VAL A 240 -13.05 4.71 -2.06
N ARG A 241 -12.36 5.63 -1.37
CA ARG A 241 -12.10 5.51 0.06
C ARG A 241 -13.40 5.37 0.87
N THR A 242 -14.38 6.23 0.62
CA THR A 242 -15.68 6.17 1.30
C THR A 242 -16.36 4.83 1.08
N ALA A 243 -16.44 4.37 -0.17
CA ALA A 243 -17.06 3.08 -0.49
C ALA A 243 -16.35 1.89 0.19
N LEU A 244 -15.03 1.90 0.27
CA LEU A 244 -14.25 0.88 0.97
C LEU A 244 -14.56 0.87 2.48
N LEU A 245 -14.61 2.04 3.12
CA LEU A 245 -14.94 2.15 4.55
C LEU A 245 -16.36 1.70 4.87
N GLU A 246 -17.31 1.92 3.97
CA GLU A 246 -18.72 1.53 4.16
C GLU A 246 -18.98 0.04 3.93
N THR A 247 -18.16 -0.65 3.15
CA THR A 247 -18.44 -2.00 2.66
C THR A 247 -17.46 -3.08 3.10
N ALA A 248 -16.23 -2.71 3.48
CA ALA A 248 -15.21 -3.66 3.88
C ALA A 248 -15.32 -4.07 5.36
N PRO A 249 -14.78 -5.25 5.74
CA PRO A 249 -14.65 -5.64 7.13
C PRO A 249 -13.86 -4.58 7.92
N SER A 250 -14.37 -4.21 9.10
CA SER A 250 -13.73 -3.23 9.98
C SER A 250 -13.37 -3.86 11.34
N TRP A 251 -12.55 -3.17 12.14
CA TRP A 251 -12.21 -3.60 13.50
C TRP A 251 -13.40 -3.64 14.48
N SER A 252 -14.56 -3.09 14.12
CA SER A 252 -15.77 -3.08 14.98
C SER A 252 -16.28 -4.47 15.34
N TYR A 253 -15.90 -5.51 14.63
CA TYR A 253 -16.20 -6.91 15.00
C TYR A 253 -15.39 -7.42 16.19
N LEU A 254 -14.32 -6.75 16.61
CA LEU A 254 -13.48 -7.15 17.74
C LEU A 254 -14.06 -6.81 19.13
N VAL A 255 -14.99 -5.87 19.21
CA VAL A 255 -15.57 -5.42 20.50
C VAL A 255 -16.63 -6.39 21.06
N LEU A 256 -17.06 -7.39 20.29
CA LEU A 256 -18.11 -8.33 20.69
C LEU A 256 -17.62 -9.67 21.24
N VAL A 257 -16.31 -9.86 21.43
CA VAL A 257 -15.73 -11.15 21.87
C VAL A 257 -14.78 -11.01 23.09
N ILE A 258 -14.90 -9.94 23.86
CA ILE A 258 -14.21 -9.83 25.17
C ILE A 258 -15.23 -9.84 26.30
#